data_5b6fbc6131fd8a9c9429f75982adc53a
#
_entry.id   5b6fbc6131fd8a9c9429f75982adc53a
#
_cell.length_a   1.000
_cell.length_b   1.000
_cell.length_c   1.000
_cell.angle_alpha   90.00
_cell.angle_beta   90.00
_cell.angle_gamma   90.00
#
_symmetry.space_group_name_H-M   'P 1'
#
loop_
_entity.id
_entity.type
_entity.pdbx_description
1 polymer ?
#
loop_
_entity_poly.entity_id
_entity_poly.type
_entity_poly.pdbx_seq_one_letter_code
_entity_poly.pdbx_strand_id
1 'polypeptide(L)'
;MSALITLSDIAFSANGRDILHDINFSISRDQILTIVGPNGAGKSTLLSLILGHNRPSRGTISRIKGLKTSFVSQKFHPPADLPITARRFLRDIPQAAESAWLTRLNIAHLLDTPLQMLSGGETQRLLLARAMLRRPDLIVLDEPAAGIDPVALGDYYQTIRDWHRSERAAVLMVSHDLHLVMAASDHILCLNRHICCHGSPETVAGNPFFRHMLGEGRHLDAIGIYTHHHDHSHL
;
A
#
# COMPACT_ATOMS: atom_id res chain seq x y z
N MET A 1 10.56 -8.59 -15.87
CA MET A 1 10.66 -7.94 -14.54
C MET A 1 10.97 -9.01 -13.50
N SER A 2 11.89 -8.78 -12.56
CA SER A 2 12.22 -9.79 -11.54
C SER A 2 11.23 -9.70 -10.37
N ALA A 3 10.64 -10.83 -10.01
CA ALA A 3 9.77 -10.90 -8.84
C ALA A 3 10.59 -10.72 -7.55
N LEU A 4 10.11 -9.86 -6.65
CA LEU A 4 10.66 -9.69 -5.29
C LEU A 4 10.15 -10.76 -4.36
N ILE A 5 8.87 -11.08 -4.47
CA ILE A 5 8.16 -12.10 -3.69
C ILE A 5 7.26 -12.89 -4.63
N THR A 6 7.25 -14.21 -4.50
CA THR A 6 6.34 -15.10 -5.22
C THR A 6 5.60 -15.98 -4.21
N LEU A 7 4.28 -16.01 -4.32
CA LEU A 7 3.39 -16.86 -3.54
C LEU A 7 2.88 -17.98 -4.47
N SER A 8 3.04 -19.23 -4.05
CA SER A 8 2.65 -20.42 -4.81
C SER A 8 1.79 -21.34 -3.93
N ASP A 9 0.55 -21.56 -4.35
CA ASP A 9 -0.47 -22.41 -3.73
C ASP A 9 -0.68 -22.16 -2.22
N ILE A 10 -0.67 -20.87 -1.86
CA ILE A 10 -0.78 -20.47 -0.46
C ILE A 10 -2.18 -20.73 0.06
N ALA A 11 -2.25 -21.48 1.17
CA ALA A 11 -3.40 -21.55 2.05
C ALA A 11 -3.00 -21.16 3.49
N PHE A 12 -3.95 -20.62 4.23
CA PHE A 12 -3.76 -20.27 5.63
C PHE A 12 -5.05 -20.53 6.42
N SER A 13 -4.92 -21.34 7.47
CA SER A 13 -6.01 -21.65 8.39
C SER A 13 -5.62 -21.26 9.81
N ALA A 14 -6.55 -20.71 10.57
CA ALA A 14 -6.38 -20.42 11.99
C ALA A 14 -7.65 -20.77 12.76
N ASN A 15 -7.49 -21.33 13.96
CA ASN A 15 -8.59 -21.75 14.83
C ASN A 15 -9.64 -22.64 14.11
N GLY A 16 -9.18 -23.58 13.27
CA GLY A 16 -10.03 -24.51 12.51
C GLY A 16 -10.82 -23.85 11.37
N ARG A 17 -10.51 -22.62 10.97
CA ARG A 17 -11.16 -21.93 9.86
C ARG A 17 -10.17 -21.60 8.76
N ASP A 18 -10.55 -21.88 7.51
CA ASP A 18 -9.80 -21.47 6.35
C ASP A 18 -10.01 -19.97 6.10
N ILE A 19 -8.91 -19.22 6.13
CA ILE A 19 -8.88 -17.77 5.94
C ILE A 19 -8.46 -17.45 4.52
N LEU A 20 -7.46 -18.17 3.99
CA LEU A 20 -6.97 -18.01 2.62
C LEU A 20 -6.78 -19.39 1.98
N HIS A 21 -7.08 -19.51 0.69
CA HIS A 21 -6.82 -20.68 -0.13
C HIS A 21 -6.46 -20.31 -1.57
N ASP A 22 -5.67 -21.13 -2.21
CA ASP A 22 -5.30 -21.06 -3.63
C ASP A 22 -4.76 -19.69 -4.05
N ILE A 23 -3.96 -19.05 -3.18
CA ILE A 23 -3.34 -17.75 -3.47
C ILE A 23 -2.08 -17.96 -4.28
N ASN A 24 -2.10 -17.47 -5.52
CA ASN A 24 -1.00 -17.52 -6.46
C ASN A 24 -0.80 -16.14 -7.09
N PHE A 25 0.29 -15.45 -6.77
CA PHE A 25 0.71 -14.21 -7.43
C PHE A 25 2.16 -13.86 -7.08
N SER A 26 2.70 -12.85 -7.76
CA SER A 26 4.02 -12.30 -7.47
C SER A 26 3.98 -10.79 -7.35
N ILE A 27 4.88 -10.26 -6.53
CA ILE A 27 5.17 -8.83 -6.40
C ILE A 27 6.47 -8.57 -7.14
N SER A 28 6.40 -7.77 -8.19
CA SER A 28 7.57 -7.42 -8.99
C SER A 28 8.16 -6.08 -8.54
N ARG A 29 9.44 -5.87 -8.84
CA ARG A 29 10.05 -4.54 -8.73
C ARG A 29 9.36 -3.58 -9.72
N ASP A 30 9.40 -2.29 -9.44
CA ASP A 30 8.83 -1.26 -10.29
C ASP A 30 7.30 -1.41 -10.55
N GLN A 31 6.54 -1.86 -9.53
CA GLN A 31 5.07 -1.88 -9.64
C GLN A 31 4.39 -1.38 -8.36
N ILE A 32 3.24 -0.76 -8.52
CA ILE A 32 2.28 -0.48 -7.45
C ILE A 32 1.16 -1.51 -7.56
N LEU A 33 1.14 -2.48 -6.63
CA LEU A 33 0.09 -3.50 -6.52
C LEU A 33 -0.85 -3.13 -5.37
N THR A 34 -2.15 -3.08 -5.65
CA THR A 34 -3.14 -2.85 -4.59
C THR A 34 -4.05 -4.06 -4.40
N ILE A 35 -4.17 -4.50 -3.16
CA ILE A 35 -5.11 -5.54 -2.75
C ILE A 35 -6.39 -4.87 -2.28
N VAL A 36 -7.51 -5.24 -2.90
CA VAL A 36 -8.86 -4.81 -2.53
C VAL A 36 -9.72 -5.99 -2.15
N GLY A 37 -10.77 -5.76 -1.37
CA GLY A 37 -11.70 -6.82 -0.97
C GLY A 37 -12.52 -6.41 0.24
N PRO A 38 -13.64 -7.12 0.51
CA PRO A 38 -14.51 -6.81 1.63
C PRO A 38 -13.82 -7.05 3.00
N ASN A 39 -14.46 -6.60 4.06
CA ASN A 39 -14.01 -6.92 5.40
C ASN A 39 -14.08 -8.43 5.64
N GLY A 40 -13.05 -9.00 6.27
CA GLY A 40 -12.93 -10.44 6.45
C GLY A 40 -12.43 -11.23 5.22
N ALA A 41 -12.08 -10.56 4.12
CA ALA A 41 -11.54 -11.20 2.91
C ALA A 41 -10.15 -11.86 3.10
N GLY A 42 -9.47 -11.61 4.22
CA GLY A 42 -8.15 -12.15 4.49
C GLY A 42 -6.98 -11.20 4.14
N LYS A 43 -7.25 -9.91 3.83
CA LYS A 43 -6.23 -8.92 3.43
C LYS A 43 -5.09 -8.80 4.45
N SER A 44 -5.40 -8.55 5.72
CA SER A 44 -4.39 -8.42 6.78
C SER A 44 -3.63 -9.75 7.03
N THR A 45 -4.30 -10.88 6.85
CA THR A 45 -3.67 -12.21 6.91
C THR A 45 -2.67 -12.37 5.78
N LEU A 46 -3.05 -11.99 4.55
CA LEU A 46 -2.16 -12.04 3.39
C LEU A 46 -0.95 -11.13 3.57
N LEU A 47 -1.14 -9.89 4.08
CA LEU A 47 -0.03 -9.01 4.43
C LEU A 47 0.90 -9.64 5.47
N SER A 48 0.34 -10.27 6.52
CA SER A 48 1.12 -10.94 7.56
C SER A 48 1.98 -12.08 7.00
N LEU A 49 1.47 -12.84 6.03
CA LEU A 49 2.22 -13.88 5.33
C LEU A 49 3.33 -13.27 4.44
N ILE A 50 3.02 -12.21 3.70
CA ILE A 50 3.98 -11.49 2.85
C ILE A 50 5.13 -10.91 3.69
N LEU A 51 4.82 -10.32 4.84
CA LEU A 51 5.79 -9.76 5.78
C LEU A 51 6.58 -10.83 6.56
N GLY A 52 6.14 -12.09 6.52
CA GLY A 52 6.78 -13.19 7.24
C GLY A 52 6.46 -13.24 8.73
N HIS A 53 5.42 -12.52 9.18
CA HIS A 53 4.94 -12.60 10.56
C HIS A 53 4.22 -13.93 10.83
N ASN A 54 3.58 -14.51 9.82
CA ASN A 54 2.98 -15.83 9.85
C ASN A 54 3.58 -16.73 8.77
N ARG A 55 3.43 -18.06 8.95
CA ARG A 55 3.77 -19.07 7.95
C ARG A 55 2.49 -19.60 7.30
N PRO A 56 2.47 -19.85 5.99
CA PRO A 56 1.30 -20.46 5.36
C PRO A 56 1.09 -21.89 5.89
N SER A 57 -0.16 -22.34 5.94
CA SER A 57 -0.52 -23.72 6.28
C SER A 57 -0.21 -24.70 5.14
N ARG A 58 -0.23 -24.20 3.88
CA ARG A 58 0.16 -24.91 2.64
C ARG A 58 0.78 -23.90 1.66
N GLY A 59 1.61 -24.41 0.75
CA GLY A 59 2.27 -23.63 -0.29
C GLY A 59 3.60 -23.03 0.16
N THR A 60 4.17 -22.20 -0.69
CA THR A 60 5.50 -21.61 -0.47
C THR A 60 5.51 -20.13 -0.80
N ILE A 61 6.25 -19.36 -0.01
CA ILE A 61 6.52 -17.94 -0.26
C ILE A 61 8.02 -17.77 -0.47
N SER A 62 8.40 -17.51 -1.72
CA SER A 62 9.78 -17.24 -2.10
C SER A 62 10.06 -15.75 -2.08
N ARG A 63 11.20 -15.34 -1.56
CA ARG A 63 11.67 -13.95 -1.51
C ARG A 63 13.07 -13.85 -2.06
N ILE A 64 13.42 -12.76 -2.74
CA ILE A 64 14.81 -12.51 -3.13
C ILE A 64 15.69 -12.40 -1.88
N LYS A 65 16.94 -12.82 -2.02
CA LYS A 65 17.93 -12.72 -0.92
C LYS A 65 18.17 -11.25 -0.58
N GLY A 66 18.09 -10.91 0.72
CA GLY A 66 18.37 -9.55 1.19
C GLY A 66 17.26 -8.54 0.93
N LEU A 67 16.04 -8.98 0.60
CA LEU A 67 14.88 -8.09 0.41
C LEU A 67 14.68 -7.17 1.61
N LYS A 68 14.75 -5.87 1.38
CA LYS A 68 14.44 -4.85 2.38
C LYS A 68 12.98 -4.45 2.27
N THR A 69 12.22 -4.62 3.35
CA THR A 69 10.81 -4.23 3.41
C THR A 69 10.58 -3.16 4.47
N SER A 70 9.68 -2.23 4.20
CA SER A 70 9.12 -1.30 5.18
C SER A 70 7.61 -1.51 5.25
N PHE A 71 7.04 -1.43 6.45
CA PHE A 71 5.62 -1.61 6.68
C PHE A 71 5.02 -0.38 7.38
N VAL A 72 3.92 0.12 6.85
CA VAL A 72 3.08 1.15 7.47
C VAL A 72 1.74 0.52 7.80
N SER A 73 1.47 0.36 9.09
CA SER A 73 0.21 -0.22 9.58
C SER A 73 -0.88 0.84 9.71
N GLN A 74 -2.12 0.44 9.54
CA GLN A 74 -3.30 1.27 9.76
C GLN A 74 -3.37 1.80 11.21
N LYS A 75 -2.95 0.98 12.18
CA LYS A 75 -3.04 1.28 13.61
C LYS A 75 -1.65 1.55 14.18
N PHE A 76 -1.30 2.80 14.25
CA PHE A 76 -0.12 3.24 15.00
C PHE A 76 -0.57 4.16 16.13
N HIS A 77 -0.25 3.79 17.36
CA HIS A 77 -0.50 4.61 18.54
C HIS A 77 0.84 4.88 19.21
N PRO A 78 1.31 6.14 19.22
CA PRO A 78 2.49 6.50 19.99
C PRO A 78 2.25 6.17 21.46
N PRO A 79 3.26 5.63 22.19
CA PRO A 79 3.16 5.44 23.64
C PRO A 79 2.82 6.75 24.33
N ALA A 80 1.75 6.79 25.13
CA ALA A 80 1.28 8.01 25.79
C ALA A 80 2.32 8.56 26.79
N ASP A 81 3.08 7.67 27.41
CA ASP A 81 4.02 8.00 28.48
C ASP A 81 5.42 8.39 27.97
N LEU A 82 5.65 8.35 26.65
CA LEU A 82 6.95 8.66 26.06
C LEU A 82 6.86 9.82 25.08
N PRO A 83 7.14 11.07 25.48
CA PRO A 83 7.09 12.23 24.61
C PRO A 83 8.27 12.20 23.63
N ILE A 84 8.07 11.50 22.49
CA ILE A 84 9.03 11.43 21.38
C ILE A 84 8.61 12.42 20.33
N THR A 85 9.50 13.32 19.91
CA THR A 85 9.26 14.21 18.76
C THR A 85 9.40 13.46 17.43
N ALA A 86 8.79 13.99 16.36
CA ALA A 86 8.91 13.44 15.01
C ALA A 86 10.38 13.33 14.58
N ARG A 87 11.23 14.32 14.91
CA ARG A 87 12.68 14.28 14.68
C ARG A 87 13.34 13.08 15.37
N ARG A 88 13.02 12.86 16.63
CA ARG A 88 13.57 11.73 17.40
C ARG A 88 13.07 10.39 16.84
N PHE A 89 11.85 10.34 16.32
CA PHE A 89 11.29 9.16 15.67
C PHE A 89 12.02 8.79 14.37
N LEU A 90 12.61 9.77 13.68
CA LEU A 90 13.37 9.58 12.43
C LEU A 90 14.89 9.45 12.66
N ARG A 91 15.39 9.51 13.89
CA ARG A 91 16.82 9.62 14.21
C ARG A 91 17.71 8.46 13.74
N ASP A 92 17.12 7.28 13.56
CA ASP A 92 17.81 6.07 13.08
C ASP A 92 18.05 6.10 11.54
N ILE A 93 17.59 7.14 10.87
CA ILE A 93 17.73 7.33 9.43
C ILE A 93 18.64 8.55 9.20
N PRO A 94 19.84 8.37 8.63
CA PRO A 94 20.75 9.48 8.36
C PRO A 94 20.12 10.55 7.49
N GLN A 95 20.32 11.83 7.83
CA GLN A 95 19.81 13.00 7.05
C GLN A 95 18.29 13.00 6.81
N ALA A 96 17.52 12.27 7.61
CA ALA A 96 16.07 12.22 7.45
C ALA A 96 15.43 13.61 7.54
N ALA A 97 15.87 14.44 8.49
CA ALA A 97 15.30 15.76 8.73
C ALA A 97 15.48 16.75 7.54
N GLU A 98 16.44 16.50 6.65
CA GLU A 98 16.78 17.34 5.50
C GLU A 98 16.12 16.85 4.20
N SER A 99 15.35 15.75 4.27
CA SER A 99 14.77 15.13 3.09
C SER A 99 13.61 15.92 2.50
N ALA A 100 13.65 16.11 1.17
CA ALA A 100 12.57 16.73 0.41
C ALA A 100 11.23 15.99 0.55
N TRP A 101 11.23 14.69 0.88
CA TRP A 101 10.01 13.90 1.12
C TRP A 101 9.22 14.40 2.32
N LEU A 102 9.89 14.96 3.36
CA LEU A 102 9.19 15.56 4.50
C LEU A 102 8.40 16.81 4.08
N THR A 103 8.98 17.63 3.20
CA THR A 103 8.31 18.82 2.65
C THR A 103 7.15 18.41 1.75
N ARG A 104 7.33 17.43 0.87
CA ARG A 104 6.26 16.91 -0.02
C ARG A 104 5.09 16.31 0.74
N LEU A 105 5.38 15.64 1.86
CA LEU A 105 4.36 15.08 2.75
C LEU A 105 3.81 16.12 3.74
N ASN A 106 4.24 17.39 3.62
CA ASN A 106 3.82 18.50 4.49
C ASN A 106 3.97 18.20 5.99
N ILE A 107 5.14 17.65 6.38
CA ILE A 107 5.47 17.31 7.77
C ILE A 107 6.82 17.88 8.23
N ALA A 108 7.57 18.55 7.37
CA ALA A 108 8.88 19.13 7.72
C ALA A 108 8.79 20.14 8.90
N HIS A 109 7.70 20.90 8.99
CA HIS A 109 7.45 21.87 10.05
C HIS A 109 7.05 21.22 11.39
N LEU A 110 6.74 19.91 11.41
CA LEU A 110 6.31 19.17 12.59
C LEU A 110 7.43 18.38 13.27
N LEU A 111 8.68 18.53 12.81
CA LEU A 111 9.80 17.71 13.30
C LEU A 111 10.01 17.81 14.82
N ASP A 112 9.76 18.97 15.42
CA ASP A 112 9.95 19.19 16.85
C ASP A 112 8.65 18.99 17.66
N THR A 113 7.56 18.58 16.99
CA THR A 113 6.27 18.27 17.60
C THR A 113 6.31 16.85 18.21
N PRO A 114 5.83 16.65 19.44
CA PRO A 114 5.64 15.32 20.03
C PRO A 114 4.64 14.50 19.20
N LEU A 115 4.91 13.19 19.03
CA LEU A 115 4.06 12.30 18.22
C LEU A 115 2.61 12.26 18.69
N GLN A 116 2.38 12.40 20.01
CA GLN A 116 1.04 12.39 20.62
C GLN A 116 0.21 13.61 20.23
N MET A 117 0.86 14.70 19.78
CA MET A 117 0.20 15.95 19.37
C MET A 117 -0.09 16.00 17.87
N LEU A 118 0.38 15.02 17.10
CA LEU A 118 0.10 14.92 15.68
C LEU A 118 -1.34 14.44 15.46
N SER A 119 -2.02 15.03 14.50
CA SER A 119 -3.29 14.51 13.99
C SER A 119 -3.09 13.12 13.34
N GLY A 120 -4.19 12.38 13.13
CA GLY A 120 -4.12 11.09 12.46
C GLY A 120 -3.46 11.16 11.09
N GLY A 121 -3.83 12.17 10.29
CA GLY A 121 -3.24 12.38 8.96
C GLY A 121 -1.75 12.77 8.99
N GLU A 122 -1.34 13.61 9.94
CA GLU A 122 0.09 13.95 10.13
C GLU A 122 0.90 12.73 10.57
N THR A 123 0.33 11.91 11.44
CA THR A 123 0.93 10.64 11.87
C THR A 123 1.11 9.70 10.67
N GLN A 124 0.09 9.52 9.84
CA GLN A 124 0.18 8.69 8.64
C GLN A 124 1.24 9.21 7.66
N ARG A 125 1.29 10.51 7.41
CA ARG A 125 2.35 11.11 6.58
C ARG A 125 3.74 10.92 7.15
N LEU A 126 3.91 11.02 8.47
CA LEU A 126 5.19 10.76 9.14
C LEU A 126 5.63 9.29 9.03
N LEU A 127 4.69 8.35 9.20
CA LEU A 127 4.95 6.92 9.05
C LEU A 127 5.36 6.58 7.61
N LEU A 128 4.65 7.14 6.62
CA LEU A 128 5.00 6.99 5.22
C LEU A 128 6.39 7.55 4.93
N ALA A 129 6.68 8.77 5.39
CA ALA A 129 8.02 9.37 5.24
C ALA A 129 9.11 8.47 5.82
N ARG A 130 8.92 7.96 7.03
CA ARG A 130 9.86 7.04 7.65
C ARG A 130 10.09 5.77 6.84
N ALA A 131 9.00 5.20 6.29
CA ALA A 131 9.08 4.02 5.46
C ALA A 131 9.86 4.27 4.17
N MET A 132 9.60 5.40 3.50
CA MET A 132 10.28 5.85 2.28
C MET A 132 11.78 6.12 2.51
N LEU A 133 12.12 6.82 3.59
CA LEU A 133 13.49 7.24 3.91
C LEU A 133 14.42 6.06 4.23
N ARG A 134 13.88 4.91 4.58
CA ARG A 134 14.64 3.67 4.77
C ARG A 134 15.08 3.02 3.45
N ARG A 135 14.64 3.56 2.32
CA ARG A 135 14.95 3.07 0.96
C ARG A 135 14.77 1.55 0.84
N PRO A 136 13.58 1.02 1.11
CA PRO A 136 13.30 -0.40 0.97
C PRO A 136 13.16 -0.79 -0.51
N ASP A 137 13.27 -2.09 -0.81
CA ASP A 137 12.90 -2.66 -2.10
C ASP A 137 11.38 -2.76 -2.27
N LEU A 138 10.66 -2.90 -1.15
CA LEU A 138 9.20 -2.99 -1.08
C LEU A 138 8.66 -2.21 0.11
N ILE A 139 7.74 -1.27 -0.14
CA ILE A 139 6.89 -0.71 0.93
C ILE A 139 5.55 -1.44 0.92
N VAL A 140 5.10 -1.83 2.12
CA VAL A 140 3.77 -2.40 2.37
C VAL A 140 2.95 -1.38 3.16
N LEU A 141 1.81 -0.97 2.62
CA LEU A 141 0.92 0.04 3.17
C LEU A 141 -0.45 -0.57 3.48
N ASP A 142 -0.82 -0.62 4.75
CA ASP A 142 -2.13 -1.11 5.18
C ASP A 142 -3.05 0.08 5.47
N GLU A 143 -4.02 0.33 4.57
CA GLU A 143 -4.98 1.45 4.62
C GLU A 143 -4.28 2.82 4.79
N PRO A 144 -3.33 3.19 3.89
CA PRO A 144 -2.45 4.34 4.09
C PRO A 144 -3.15 5.70 4.11
N ALA A 145 -4.38 5.78 3.60
CA ALA A 145 -5.18 7.00 3.53
C ALA A 145 -6.06 7.23 4.77
N ALA A 146 -6.04 6.31 5.73
CA ALA A 146 -6.86 6.43 6.93
C ALA A 146 -6.51 7.71 7.72
N GLY A 147 -7.50 8.60 7.89
CA GLY A 147 -7.33 9.88 8.60
C GLY A 147 -6.67 11.01 7.77
N ILE A 148 -6.39 10.80 6.50
CA ILE A 148 -5.97 11.85 5.57
C ILE A 148 -7.21 12.64 5.11
N ASP A 149 -7.08 13.96 5.08
CA ASP A 149 -8.13 14.85 4.56
C ASP A 149 -8.41 14.51 3.08
N PRO A 150 -9.70 14.40 2.65
CA PRO A 150 -10.05 14.13 1.26
C PRO A 150 -9.41 15.06 0.23
N VAL A 151 -9.21 16.34 0.57
CA VAL A 151 -8.55 17.32 -0.32
C VAL A 151 -7.07 16.98 -0.51
N ALA A 152 -6.41 16.43 0.52
CA ALA A 152 -4.98 16.09 0.48
C ALA A 152 -4.69 14.68 -0.07
N LEU A 153 -5.72 13.85 -0.33
CA LEU A 153 -5.53 12.46 -0.78
C LEU A 153 -4.82 12.37 -2.13
N GLY A 154 -5.17 13.24 -3.08
CA GLY A 154 -4.54 13.26 -4.40
C GLY A 154 -3.03 13.47 -4.31
N ASP A 155 -2.58 14.48 -3.58
CA ASP A 155 -1.16 14.81 -3.38
C ASP A 155 -0.43 13.71 -2.60
N TYR A 156 -1.11 13.09 -1.65
CA TYR A 156 -0.58 11.97 -0.87
C TYR A 156 -0.25 10.76 -1.76
N TYR A 157 -1.18 10.31 -2.58
CA TYR A 157 -0.96 9.21 -3.51
C TYR A 157 0.01 9.57 -4.63
N GLN A 158 -0.02 10.82 -5.11
CA GLN A 158 0.98 11.28 -6.08
C GLN A 158 2.40 11.23 -5.48
N THR A 159 2.56 11.58 -4.20
CA THR A 159 3.85 11.46 -3.51
C THR A 159 4.33 10.01 -3.43
N ILE A 160 3.44 9.05 -3.18
CA ILE A 160 3.77 7.61 -3.21
C ILE A 160 4.25 7.20 -4.61
N ARG A 161 3.55 7.61 -5.67
CA ARG A 161 3.91 7.30 -7.07
C ARG A 161 5.26 7.90 -7.45
N ASP A 162 5.51 9.16 -7.07
CA ASP A 162 6.77 9.84 -7.39
C ASP A 162 7.95 9.18 -6.68
N TRP A 163 7.76 8.80 -5.41
CA TRP A 163 8.75 8.06 -4.66
C TRP A 163 9.02 6.67 -5.31
N HIS A 164 7.97 5.91 -5.61
CA HIS A 164 8.06 4.64 -6.31
C HIS A 164 8.90 4.75 -7.59
N ARG A 165 8.62 5.75 -8.42
CA ARG A 165 9.36 5.99 -9.68
C ARG A 165 10.81 6.37 -9.44
N SER A 166 11.10 7.23 -8.45
CA SER A 166 12.46 7.71 -8.18
C SER A 166 13.37 6.61 -7.61
N GLU A 167 12.83 5.77 -6.72
CA GLU A 167 13.60 4.72 -6.05
C GLU A 167 13.51 3.36 -6.77
N ARG A 168 12.64 3.21 -7.76
CA ARG A 168 12.32 1.96 -8.45
C ARG A 168 11.98 0.83 -7.48
N ALA A 169 11.30 1.16 -6.42
CA ALA A 169 10.89 0.24 -5.37
C ALA A 169 9.44 -0.19 -5.56
N ALA A 170 9.10 -1.43 -5.22
CA ALA A 170 7.72 -1.88 -5.26
C ALA A 170 6.88 -1.24 -4.15
N VAL A 171 5.60 -1.05 -4.43
CA VAL A 171 4.60 -0.65 -3.43
C VAL A 171 3.47 -1.70 -3.42
N LEU A 172 3.20 -2.26 -2.25
CA LEU A 172 2.03 -3.10 -2.01
C LEU A 172 1.08 -2.32 -1.10
N MET A 173 -0.12 -2.05 -1.56
CA MET A 173 -1.14 -1.36 -0.77
C MET A 173 -2.32 -2.29 -0.48
N VAL A 174 -2.94 -2.11 0.69
CA VAL A 174 -4.30 -2.56 0.96
C VAL A 174 -5.16 -1.32 1.09
N SER A 175 -6.25 -1.26 0.36
CA SER A 175 -7.20 -0.13 0.43
C SER A 175 -8.63 -0.59 0.18
N HIS A 176 -9.57 0.13 0.76
CA HIS A 176 -11.00 -0.02 0.48
C HIS A 176 -11.55 1.15 -0.37
N ASP A 177 -10.76 2.19 -0.63
CA ASP A 177 -11.14 3.30 -1.51
C ASP A 177 -10.85 2.94 -2.97
N LEU A 178 -11.87 2.37 -3.64
CA LEU A 178 -11.74 1.86 -4.99
C LEU A 178 -11.45 2.95 -6.03
N HIS A 179 -11.89 4.20 -5.81
CA HIS A 179 -11.61 5.31 -6.72
C HIS A 179 -10.14 5.67 -6.72
N LEU A 180 -9.55 5.80 -5.54
CA LEU A 180 -8.12 6.09 -5.40
C LEU A 180 -7.24 4.94 -5.88
N VAL A 181 -7.68 3.70 -5.62
CA VAL A 181 -6.99 2.49 -6.11
C VAL A 181 -6.88 2.48 -7.62
N MET A 182 -7.98 2.79 -8.33
CA MET A 182 -8.00 2.84 -9.80
C MET A 182 -7.02 3.88 -10.36
N ALA A 183 -6.87 5.02 -9.70
CA ALA A 183 -5.98 6.10 -10.14
C ALA A 183 -4.51 5.87 -9.75
N ALA A 184 -4.24 5.16 -8.65
CA ALA A 184 -2.92 5.09 -8.05
C ALA A 184 -2.15 3.79 -8.34
N SER A 185 -2.81 2.74 -8.82
CA SER A 185 -2.25 1.40 -8.96
C SER A 185 -1.88 1.05 -10.39
N ASP A 186 -0.80 0.29 -10.56
CA ASP A 186 -0.47 -0.35 -11.85
C ASP A 186 -1.20 -1.68 -11.98
N HIS A 187 -1.37 -2.40 -10.86
CA HIS A 187 -2.10 -3.65 -10.76
C HIS A 187 -3.01 -3.69 -9.55
N ILE A 188 -4.16 -4.32 -9.71
CA ILE A 188 -5.14 -4.55 -8.64
C ILE A 188 -5.35 -6.06 -8.49
N LEU A 189 -5.45 -6.50 -7.23
CA LEU A 189 -5.77 -7.87 -6.85
C LEU A 189 -7.02 -7.86 -5.98
N CYS A 190 -8.08 -8.49 -6.45
CA CYS A 190 -9.33 -8.62 -5.71
C CYS A 190 -9.27 -9.89 -4.85
N LEU A 191 -9.39 -9.72 -3.55
CA LEU A 191 -9.31 -10.79 -2.57
C LEU A 191 -10.66 -11.03 -1.90
N ASN A 192 -11.07 -12.29 -1.85
CA ASN A 192 -12.15 -12.79 -0.99
C ASN A 192 -11.84 -14.24 -0.59
N ARG A 193 -10.89 -14.42 0.34
CA ARG A 193 -10.27 -15.70 0.75
C ARG A 193 -9.43 -16.36 -0.35
N HIS A 194 -9.73 -16.10 -1.61
CA HIS A 194 -8.97 -16.46 -2.81
C HIS A 194 -8.88 -15.23 -3.72
N ILE A 195 -8.10 -15.31 -4.78
CA ILE A 195 -8.00 -14.24 -5.78
C ILE A 195 -9.20 -14.33 -6.73
N CYS A 196 -10.14 -13.39 -6.63
CA CYS A 196 -11.34 -13.32 -7.46
C CYS A 196 -11.07 -12.64 -8.81
N CYS A 197 -10.17 -11.65 -8.83
CA CYS A 197 -9.73 -10.96 -10.04
C CYS A 197 -8.34 -10.34 -9.83
N HIS A 198 -7.60 -10.16 -10.90
CA HIS A 198 -6.34 -9.43 -10.89
C HIS A 198 -6.04 -8.86 -12.29
N GLY A 199 -5.30 -7.78 -12.36
CA GLY A 199 -4.87 -7.17 -13.61
C GLY A 199 -4.68 -5.66 -13.49
N SER A 200 -4.56 -4.99 -14.65
CA SER A 200 -4.56 -3.52 -14.68
C SER A 200 -5.91 -2.96 -14.19
N PRO A 201 -5.96 -1.68 -13.77
CA PRO A 201 -7.21 -1.05 -13.39
C PRO A 201 -8.33 -1.23 -14.42
N GLU A 202 -8.01 -1.07 -15.72
CA GLU A 202 -8.98 -1.21 -16.82
C GLU A 202 -9.53 -2.66 -16.90
N THR A 203 -8.65 -3.65 -16.75
CA THR A 203 -9.04 -5.07 -16.76
C THR A 203 -9.97 -5.39 -15.59
N VAL A 204 -9.62 -4.90 -14.41
CA VAL A 204 -10.38 -5.17 -13.19
C VAL A 204 -11.72 -4.44 -13.17
N ALA A 205 -11.81 -3.23 -13.71
CA ALA A 205 -13.06 -2.46 -13.84
C ALA A 205 -14.17 -3.22 -14.60
N GLY A 206 -13.78 -4.09 -15.55
CA GLY A 206 -14.70 -4.98 -16.26
C GLY A 206 -15.21 -6.18 -15.46
N ASN A 207 -14.57 -6.52 -14.34
CA ASN A 207 -14.87 -7.75 -13.59
C ASN A 207 -16.14 -7.61 -12.74
N PRO A 208 -17.09 -8.57 -12.80
CA PRO A 208 -18.33 -8.51 -12.02
C PRO A 208 -18.12 -8.42 -10.51
N PHE A 209 -17.13 -9.11 -9.95
CA PHE A 209 -16.82 -9.06 -8.53
C PHE A 209 -16.39 -7.67 -8.10
N PHE A 210 -15.54 -7.01 -8.89
CA PHE A 210 -15.09 -5.65 -8.61
C PHE A 210 -16.24 -4.65 -8.70
N ARG A 211 -17.11 -4.78 -9.73
CA ARG A 211 -18.32 -3.94 -9.88
C ARG A 211 -19.27 -4.09 -8.69
N HIS A 212 -19.44 -5.32 -8.20
CA HIS A 212 -20.26 -5.56 -7.01
C HIS A 212 -19.69 -4.86 -5.77
N MET A 213 -18.35 -4.83 -5.61
CA MET A 213 -17.70 -4.09 -4.53
C MET A 213 -17.88 -2.56 -4.65
N LEU A 214 -17.99 -2.03 -5.86
CA LEU A 214 -18.30 -0.61 -6.10
C LEU A 214 -19.74 -0.22 -5.70
N GLY A 215 -20.61 -1.20 -5.47
CA GLY A 215 -22.03 -1.03 -5.16
C GLY A 215 -22.87 -1.03 -6.45
N GLU A 216 -23.72 -2.04 -6.60
CA GLU A 216 -24.73 -2.05 -7.65
C GLU A 216 -25.65 -0.83 -7.50
N GLY A 217 -25.60 0.09 -8.47
CA GLY A 217 -26.52 1.24 -8.57
C GLY A 217 -25.90 2.63 -8.49
N ARG A 218 -24.58 2.78 -8.32
CA ARG A 218 -23.93 4.08 -8.51
C ARG A 218 -23.29 4.11 -9.90
N HIS A 219 -23.74 5.06 -10.72
CA HIS A 219 -23.33 5.23 -12.10
C HIS A 219 -21.82 5.14 -12.30
N LEU A 220 -21.37 4.19 -13.14
CA LEU A 220 -19.97 4.03 -13.57
C LEU A 220 -19.44 5.28 -14.31
N ASP A 221 -20.34 6.16 -14.76
CA ASP A 221 -20.03 7.41 -15.47
C ASP A 221 -19.31 8.45 -14.60
N ALA A 222 -19.24 8.25 -13.27
CA ALA A 222 -18.51 9.11 -12.33
C ALA A 222 -17.05 8.67 -12.10
N ILE A 223 -16.65 7.51 -12.63
CA ILE A 223 -15.26 7.06 -12.56
C ILE A 223 -14.54 7.68 -13.75
N GLY A 224 -13.91 8.85 -13.56
CA GLY A 224 -13.03 9.45 -14.55
C GLY A 224 -11.84 8.52 -14.79
N ILE A 225 -11.95 7.63 -15.77
CA ILE A 225 -10.82 6.87 -16.30
C ILE A 225 -9.98 7.88 -17.07
N TYR A 226 -8.95 8.44 -16.44
CA TYR A 226 -7.94 9.22 -17.13
C TYR A 226 -7.12 8.27 -18.01
N THR A 227 -7.56 8.09 -19.25
CA THR A 227 -6.74 7.49 -20.30
C THR A 227 -5.71 8.52 -20.73
N HIS A 228 -4.46 8.33 -20.32
CA HIS A 228 -3.34 9.04 -20.92
C HIS A 228 -3.13 8.48 -22.34
N HIS A 229 -3.68 9.14 -23.35
CA HIS A 229 -3.24 8.98 -24.73
C HIS A 229 -1.88 9.69 -24.89
N HIS A 230 -0.83 8.91 -25.04
CA HIS A 230 0.43 9.40 -25.57
C HIS A 230 0.32 9.42 -27.10
N ASP A 231 -0.12 10.54 -27.67
CA ASP A 231 0.07 10.81 -29.08
C ASP A 231 1.53 11.22 -29.32
N HIS A 232 2.32 10.27 -29.78
CA HIS A 232 3.58 10.55 -30.44
C HIS A 232 3.32 10.81 -31.91
N SER A 233 3.02 12.06 -32.29
CA SER A 233 3.11 12.51 -33.68
C SER A 233 4.54 13.02 -33.92
N HIS A 234 5.32 12.21 -34.62
CA HIS A 234 6.52 12.68 -35.31
C HIS A 234 6.12 13.46 -36.56
N LEU A 235 6.49 14.71 -36.64
CA LEU A 235 6.81 15.46 -37.85
C LEU A 235 8.13 16.16 -37.64
#